data_9cd06be9e742f4d1d4def34bf1358aaf
#
_entry.id   9cd06be9e742f4d1d4def34bf1358aaf
#
_cell.length_a   1.000
_cell.length_b   1.000
_cell.length_c   1.000
_cell.angle_alpha   90.00
_cell.angle_beta   90.00
_cell.angle_gamma   90.00
#
_symmetry.space_group_name_H-M   'P 1'
#
loop_
_entity.id
_entity.type
_entity.pdbx_description
1 polymer ?
#
loop_
_entity_poly.entity_id
_entity_poly.type
_entity_poly.pdbx_seq_one_letter_code
_entity_poly.pdbx_strand_id
1 'polypeptide(L)'
;RDIDQLTAAGVPVYAERGRNGGFQLLDAWKTTLTGFTSAEAQAMFLSGLADPVTQLGLGHEVADAQLKLLAALPPHQRHEAQRLQARIHLDPIDWYRAGETLPQLVSVAAAVWHDQQLAICYESWSGVADQIVHPLGLVLKAGTWYLVAALDGKPRTYRISNIHASRILEMRAQRPEDFELARYWAESVKRFEHNL
;
A
#
# COMPACT_ATOMS: atom_id res chain seq x y z
N ARG A 1 -18.51 14.14 -20.25
CA ARG A 1 -17.40 13.24 -19.88
C ARG A 1 -16.97 13.44 -18.42
N ASP A 2 -16.58 14.67 -18.01
CA ASP A 2 -16.15 14.93 -16.63
C ASP A 2 -17.33 14.88 -15.64
N ILE A 3 -18.48 15.41 -16.06
CA ILE A 3 -19.73 15.35 -15.27
C ILE A 3 -20.22 13.93 -15.11
N ASP A 4 -20.13 13.10 -16.16
CA ASP A 4 -20.53 11.67 -16.10
C ASP A 4 -19.61 10.90 -15.13
N GLN A 5 -18.32 11.23 -15.08
CA GLN A 5 -17.36 10.67 -14.13
C GLN A 5 -17.66 11.10 -12.70
N LEU A 6 -18.02 12.37 -12.47
CA LEU A 6 -18.43 12.84 -11.14
C LEU A 6 -19.70 12.14 -10.68
N THR A 7 -20.70 12.00 -11.56
CA THR A 7 -21.95 11.31 -11.25
C THR A 7 -21.70 9.81 -10.96
N ALA A 8 -20.84 9.15 -11.76
CA ALA A 8 -20.44 7.77 -11.53
C ALA A 8 -19.67 7.58 -10.19
N ALA A 9 -18.96 8.63 -9.73
CA ALA A 9 -18.31 8.67 -8.42
C ALA A 9 -19.27 9.02 -7.26
N GLY A 10 -20.61 9.10 -7.51
CA GLY A 10 -21.61 9.39 -6.49
C GLY A 10 -21.73 10.87 -6.12
N VAL A 11 -21.14 11.77 -6.91
CA VAL A 11 -21.28 13.22 -6.71
C VAL A 11 -22.58 13.70 -7.37
N PRO A 12 -23.57 14.22 -6.60
CA PRO A 12 -24.84 14.65 -7.16
C PRO A 12 -24.67 16.00 -7.88
N VAL A 13 -24.43 15.92 -9.17
CA VAL A 13 -24.37 17.08 -10.08
C VAL A 13 -25.65 17.14 -10.90
N TYR A 14 -26.32 18.29 -10.93
CA TYR A 14 -27.48 18.50 -11.78
C TYR A 14 -27.23 19.65 -12.77
N ALA A 15 -27.90 19.52 -13.92
CA ALA A 15 -27.80 20.53 -14.98
C ALA A 15 -28.96 21.52 -14.86
N GLU A 16 -28.66 22.80 -14.76
CA GLU A 16 -29.66 23.88 -14.81
C GLU A 16 -29.69 24.47 -16.22
N ARG A 17 -30.90 24.48 -16.84
CA ARG A 17 -31.10 25.01 -18.18
C ARG A 17 -31.47 26.50 -18.12
N GLY A 18 -30.80 27.33 -18.94
CA GLY A 18 -31.13 28.74 -19.05
C GLY A 18 -29.97 29.60 -19.55
N ARG A 19 -30.20 30.91 -19.70
CA ARG A 19 -29.20 31.86 -20.22
C ARG A 19 -27.98 31.97 -19.28
N ASN A 20 -28.14 31.66 -18.01
CA ASN A 20 -27.08 31.55 -16.97
C ASN A 20 -26.99 30.12 -16.44
N GLY A 21 -27.44 29.12 -17.23
CA GLY A 21 -27.43 27.73 -16.84
C GLY A 21 -26.02 27.14 -16.81
N GLY A 22 -25.88 26.02 -16.13
CA GLY A 22 -24.62 25.33 -15.95
C GLY A 22 -24.82 24.05 -15.18
N PHE A 23 -23.74 23.50 -14.64
CA PHE A 23 -23.81 22.36 -13.73
C PHE A 23 -23.63 22.88 -12.30
N GLN A 24 -24.49 22.43 -11.41
CA GLN A 24 -24.44 22.78 -9.99
C GLN A 24 -24.35 21.49 -9.16
N LEU A 25 -23.63 21.58 -8.04
CA LEU A 25 -23.69 20.59 -6.99
C LEU A 25 -24.96 20.78 -6.15
N LEU A 26 -25.55 19.71 -5.68
CA LEU A 26 -26.67 19.79 -4.74
C LEU A 26 -26.26 20.65 -3.54
N ASP A 27 -27.08 21.66 -3.22
CA ASP A 27 -26.81 22.56 -2.11
C ASP A 27 -26.54 21.77 -0.82
N ALA A 28 -25.45 22.12 -0.12
CA ALA A 28 -24.98 21.47 1.09
C ALA A 28 -24.50 20.02 0.94
N TRP A 29 -24.32 19.49 -0.30
CA TRP A 29 -23.71 18.18 -0.44
C TRP A 29 -22.26 18.21 0.04
N LYS A 30 -21.95 17.38 1.02
CA LYS A 30 -20.61 17.12 1.52
C LYS A 30 -20.47 15.61 1.65
N THR A 31 -19.36 15.09 1.19
CA THR A 31 -18.97 13.71 1.52
C THR A 31 -18.76 13.67 3.03
N THR A 32 -19.68 13.04 3.76
CA THR A 32 -19.54 12.85 5.20
C THR A 32 -19.22 11.39 5.46
N LEU A 33 -18.09 11.13 6.10
CA LEU A 33 -17.81 9.83 6.70
C LEU A 33 -18.70 9.72 7.96
N THR A 34 -19.90 9.18 7.77
CA THR A 34 -20.84 8.89 8.86
C THR A 34 -20.47 7.55 9.48
N GLY A 35 -20.35 7.50 10.79
CA GLY A 35 -20.15 6.25 11.54
C GLY A 35 -18.78 6.11 12.22
N PHE A 36 -17.84 7.02 11.99
CA PHE A 36 -16.59 7.04 12.76
C PHE A 36 -16.78 7.77 14.09
N THR A 37 -16.32 7.13 15.15
CA THR A 37 -16.08 7.81 16.43
C THR A 37 -14.83 8.71 16.32
N SER A 38 -14.68 9.70 17.20
CA SER A 38 -13.46 10.53 17.24
C SER A 38 -12.19 9.69 17.43
N ALA A 39 -12.27 8.61 18.22
CA ALA A 39 -11.14 7.70 18.43
C ALA A 39 -10.76 6.91 17.19
N GLU A 40 -11.73 6.42 16.42
CA GLU A 40 -11.47 5.70 15.17
C GLU A 40 -10.89 6.62 14.10
N ALA A 41 -11.41 7.85 13.95
CA ALA A 41 -10.85 8.84 13.05
C ALA A 41 -9.40 9.20 13.42
N GLN A 42 -9.10 9.39 14.70
CA GLN A 42 -7.74 9.62 15.20
C GLN A 42 -6.81 8.44 14.92
N ALA A 43 -7.28 7.21 15.17
CA ALA A 43 -6.49 5.99 14.92
C ALA A 43 -6.12 5.82 13.44
N MET A 44 -6.98 6.20 12.51
CA MET A 44 -6.67 6.16 11.06
C MET A 44 -5.51 7.07 10.68
N PHE A 45 -5.40 8.25 11.30
CA PHE A 45 -4.29 9.17 11.04
C PHE A 45 -3.00 8.79 11.78
N LEU A 46 -3.11 8.00 12.85
CA LEU A 46 -1.96 7.48 13.59
C LEU A 46 -1.45 6.15 13.03
N SER A 47 -2.15 5.51 12.11
CA SER A 47 -1.80 4.17 11.62
C SER A 47 -0.47 4.07 10.86
N GLY A 48 0.31 5.15 10.80
CA GLY A 48 1.78 5.15 10.57
C GLY A 48 2.29 4.46 9.28
N LEU A 49 1.41 4.16 8.33
CA LEU A 49 1.76 3.45 7.10
C LEU A 49 2.28 4.37 5.98
N ALA A 50 2.45 5.69 6.24
CA ALA A 50 2.82 6.65 5.21
C ALA A 50 4.16 6.30 4.55
N ASP A 51 5.20 5.98 5.32
CA ASP A 51 6.51 5.68 4.79
C ASP A 51 6.57 4.35 4.01
N PRO A 52 6.04 3.22 4.52
CA PRO A 52 5.96 1.99 3.76
C PRO A 52 5.17 2.12 2.45
N VAL A 53 4.05 2.84 2.48
CA VAL A 53 3.20 3.05 1.30
C VAL A 53 3.88 3.98 0.29
N THR A 54 4.63 5.00 0.76
CA THR A 54 5.46 5.85 -0.09
C THR A 54 6.57 5.06 -0.77
N GLN A 55 7.21 4.12 -0.07
CA GLN A 55 8.20 3.21 -0.65
C GLN A 55 7.62 2.30 -1.75
N LEU A 56 6.34 1.98 -1.65
CA LEU A 56 5.59 1.24 -2.68
C LEU A 56 5.16 2.10 -3.88
N GLY A 57 5.50 3.40 -3.89
CA GLY A 57 5.17 4.33 -4.96
C GLY A 57 3.77 4.94 -4.88
N LEU A 58 3.07 4.77 -3.76
CA LEU A 58 1.69 5.26 -3.54
C LEU A 58 1.62 6.50 -2.62
N GLY A 59 2.70 7.26 -2.50
CA GLY A 59 2.79 8.40 -1.59
C GLY A 59 1.80 9.53 -1.92
N HIS A 60 1.60 9.83 -3.22
CA HIS A 60 0.63 10.83 -3.65
C HIS A 60 -0.81 10.42 -3.36
N GLU A 61 -1.15 9.17 -3.63
CA GLU A 61 -2.47 8.61 -3.40
C GLU A 61 -2.85 8.64 -1.92
N VAL A 62 -1.89 8.36 -1.04
CA VAL A 62 -2.08 8.44 0.42
C VAL A 62 -2.32 9.87 0.86
N ALA A 63 -1.52 10.83 0.37
CA ALA A 63 -1.70 12.23 0.71
C ALA A 63 -3.08 12.76 0.28
N ASP A 64 -3.50 12.43 -0.94
CA ASP A 64 -4.81 12.80 -1.49
C ASP A 64 -5.95 12.14 -0.70
N ALA A 65 -5.80 10.86 -0.34
CA ALA A 65 -6.79 10.14 0.46
C ALA A 65 -6.91 10.76 1.86
N GLN A 66 -5.80 11.11 2.51
CA GLN A 66 -5.80 11.78 3.81
C GLN A 66 -6.50 13.14 3.75
N LEU A 67 -6.25 13.94 2.70
CA LEU A 67 -6.93 15.23 2.51
C LEU A 67 -8.44 15.05 2.33
N LYS A 68 -8.87 14.07 1.55
CA LYS A 68 -10.30 13.74 1.35
C LYS A 68 -10.93 13.25 2.65
N LEU A 69 -10.25 12.41 3.43
CA LEU A 69 -10.70 11.96 4.74
C LEU A 69 -10.87 13.13 5.71
N LEU A 70 -9.87 14.02 5.82
CA LEU A 70 -9.97 15.22 6.65
C LEU A 70 -11.12 16.12 6.22
N ALA A 71 -11.34 16.31 4.92
CA ALA A 71 -12.44 17.12 4.40
C ALA A 71 -13.82 16.53 4.73
N ALA A 72 -13.91 15.19 4.79
CA ALA A 72 -15.15 14.47 5.11
C ALA A 72 -15.46 14.39 6.61
N LEU A 73 -14.51 14.69 7.49
CA LEU A 73 -14.73 14.72 8.95
C LEU A 73 -15.55 15.93 9.36
N PRO A 74 -16.42 15.80 10.39
CA PRO A 74 -17.04 16.94 11.08
C PRO A 74 -15.99 17.94 11.57
N PRO A 75 -16.31 19.26 11.65
CA PRO A 75 -15.31 20.29 11.97
C PRO A 75 -14.53 20.05 13.26
N HIS A 76 -15.18 19.59 14.33
CA HIS A 76 -14.53 19.32 15.63
C HIS A 76 -13.54 18.15 15.53
N GLN A 77 -13.92 17.05 14.87
CA GLN A 77 -13.06 15.88 14.67
C GLN A 77 -11.87 16.19 13.74
N ARG A 78 -12.10 17.03 12.72
CA ARG A 78 -11.03 17.51 11.83
C ARG A 78 -9.97 18.29 12.59
N HIS A 79 -10.39 19.19 13.47
CA HIS A 79 -9.47 19.98 14.30
C HIS A 79 -8.66 19.07 15.24
N GLU A 80 -9.29 18.09 15.86
CA GLU A 80 -8.62 17.12 16.72
C GLU A 80 -7.61 16.26 15.95
N ALA A 81 -7.99 15.75 14.76
CA ALA A 81 -7.10 14.97 13.90
C ALA A 81 -5.86 15.79 13.46
N GLN A 82 -6.06 17.05 13.05
CA GLN A 82 -4.96 17.95 12.67
C GLN A 82 -4.02 18.24 13.86
N ARG A 83 -4.57 18.46 15.06
CA ARG A 83 -3.76 18.64 16.27
C ARG A 83 -2.94 17.41 16.60
N LEU A 84 -3.50 16.23 16.40
CA LEU A 84 -2.83 14.96 16.64
C LEU A 84 -1.68 14.77 15.66
N GLN A 85 -1.90 14.96 14.34
CA GLN A 85 -0.88 14.90 13.31
C GLN A 85 0.30 15.86 13.56
N ALA A 86 0.00 17.08 14.07
CA ALA A 86 1.03 18.07 14.38
C ALA A 86 1.87 17.74 15.63
N ARG A 87 1.43 16.80 16.47
CA ARG A 87 2.05 16.49 17.77
C ARG A 87 2.63 15.11 17.87
N ILE A 88 2.22 14.19 17.00
CA ILE A 88 2.65 12.80 17.01
C ILE A 88 3.27 12.48 15.66
N HIS A 89 4.55 12.15 15.68
CA HIS A 89 5.27 11.59 14.55
C HIS A 89 5.58 10.13 14.87
N LEU A 90 5.13 9.21 14.01
CA LEU A 90 5.47 7.79 14.13
C LEU A 90 6.57 7.50 13.12
N ASP A 91 7.75 7.21 13.64
CA ASP A 91 8.89 6.74 12.86
C ASP A 91 9.04 5.23 13.08
N PRO A 92 8.53 4.38 12.18
CA PRO A 92 8.62 2.94 12.30
C PRO A 92 10.01 2.39 11.95
N ILE A 93 10.94 3.26 11.54
CA ILE A 93 12.29 2.87 11.14
C ILE A 93 13.19 2.89 12.38
N ASP A 94 13.94 1.80 12.58
CA ASP A 94 14.91 1.69 13.66
C ASP A 94 16.03 2.76 13.48
N TRP A 95 16.42 3.42 14.55
CA TRP A 95 17.44 4.49 14.61
C TRP A 95 18.78 4.13 13.94
N TYR A 96 19.05 2.85 13.79
CA TYR A 96 20.30 2.32 13.22
C TYR A 96 20.20 1.94 11.73
N ARG A 97 19.03 2.12 11.10
CA ARG A 97 18.85 1.86 9.67
C ARG A 97 18.52 3.15 8.94
N ALA A 98 19.52 3.75 8.30
CA ALA A 98 19.25 4.69 7.21
C ALA A 98 18.32 3.99 6.21
N GLY A 99 17.27 4.68 5.75
CA GLY A 99 16.32 4.10 4.82
C GLY A 99 17.05 3.47 3.63
N GLU A 100 17.00 2.15 3.55
CA GLU A 100 17.65 1.39 2.49
C GLU A 100 16.96 1.76 1.17
N THR A 101 17.70 2.27 0.19
CA THR A 101 17.13 2.52 -1.13
C THR A 101 16.80 1.17 -1.76
N LEU A 102 15.53 0.93 -2.05
CA LEU A 102 15.03 -0.33 -2.61
C LEU A 102 14.50 -0.12 -4.04
N PRO A 103 15.41 0.03 -5.03
CA PRO A 103 15.02 0.39 -6.39
C PRO A 103 14.09 -0.65 -7.03
N GLN A 104 14.12 -1.90 -6.56
CA GLN A 104 13.29 -2.98 -7.10
C GLN A 104 11.92 -3.09 -6.43
N LEU A 105 11.67 -2.40 -5.31
CA LEU A 105 10.44 -2.57 -4.52
C LEU A 105 9.19 -2.25 -5.32
N VAL A 106 9.17 -1.13 -6.06
CA VAL A 106 8.01 -0.71 -6.86
C VAL A 106 7.69 -1.74 -7.95
N SER A 107 8.71 -2.24 -8.66
CA SER A 107 8.56 -3.26 -9.69
C SER A 107 8.06 -4.59 -9.10
N VAL A 108 8.61 -5.00 -7.97
CA VAL A 108 8.20 -6.22 -7.26
C VAL A 108 6.76 -6.11 -6.77
N ALA A 109 6.39 -4.95 -6.21
CA ALA A 109 5.03 -4.68 -5.75
C ALA A 109 4.03 -4.75 -6.92
N ALA A 110 4.35 -4.15 -8.06
CA ALA A 110 3.52 -4.22 -9.26
C ALA A 110 3.30 -5.67 -9.73
N ALA A 111 4.35 -6.51 -9.72
CA ALA A 111 4.23 -7.93 -10.07
C ALA A 111 3.31 -8.70 -9.11
N VAL A 112 3.37 -8.40 -7.80
CA VAL A 112 2.47 -8.98 -6.78
C VAL A 112 1.02 -8.57 -7.03
N TRP A 113 0.75 -7.28 -7.28
CA TRP A 113 -0.63 -6.76 -7.46
C TRP A 113 -1.29 -7.23 -8.75
N HIS A 114 -0.49 -7.43 -9.80
CA HIS A 114 -1.02 -7.86 -11.11
C HIS A 114 -0.93 -9.37 -11.33
N ASP A 115 -0.54 -10.15 -10.31
CA ASP A 115 -0.34 -11.60 -10.41
C ASP A 115 0.55 -12.00 -11.61
N GLN A 116 1.68 -11.30 -11.78
CA GLN A 116 2.62 -11.56 -12.89
C GLN A 116 3.88 -12.25 -12.38
N GLN A 117 4.46 -13.11 -13.24
CA GLN A 117 5.76 -13.71 -12.97
C GLN A 117 6.85 -12.63 -12.94
N LEU A 118 7.87 -12.86 -12.15
CA LEU A 118 8.97 -11.95 -11.95
C LEU A 118 10.29 -12.66 -12.18
N ALA A 119 11.08 -12.18 -13.14
CA ALA A 119 12.49 -12.56 -13.25
C ALA A 119 13.30 -11.68 -12.30
N ILE A 120 14.08 -12.29 -11.43
CA ILE A 120 14.94 -11.62 -10.44
C ILE A 120 16.37 -12.10 -10.54
N CYS A 121 17.32 -11.17 -10.37
CA CYS A 121 18.70 -11.46 -10.06
C CYS A 121 18.86 -11.33 -8.54
N TYR A 122 19.02 -12.44 -7.83
CA TYR A 122 18.97 -12.50 -6.37
C TYR A 122 20.32 -12.94 -5.79
N GLU A 123 20.80 -12.19 -4.80
CA GLU A 123 21.98 -12.53 -4.02
C GLU A 123 21.58 -13.26 -2.73
N SER A 124 22.04 -14.49 -2.62
CA SER A 124 21.94 -15.30 -1.40
C SER A 124 23.32 -15.55 -0.80
N TRP A 125 23.38 -16.17 0.38
CA TRP A 125 24.64 -16.60 0.99
C TRP A 125 25.44 -17.59 0.11
N SER A 126 24.77 -18.29 -0.83
CA SER A 126 25.42 -19.20 -1.78
C SER A 126 25.85 -18.54 -3.10
N GLY A 127 25.59 -17.25 -3.27
CA GLY A 127 25.94 -16.46 -4.44
C GLY A 127 24.73 -15.83 -5.14
N VAL A 128 25.02 -15.21 -6.29
CA VAL A 128 24.03 -14.53 -7.14
C VAL A 128 23.47 -15.52 -8.17
N ALA A 129 22.14 -15.51 -8.33
CA ALA A 129 21.46 -16.36 -9.31
C ALA A 129 20.26 -15.65 -9.92
N ASP A 130 20.05 -15.90 -11.23
CA ASP A 130 18.84 -15.50 -11.92
C ASP A 130 17.75 -16.54 -11.72
N GLN A 131 16.54 -16.07 -11.37
CA GLN A 131 15.41 -16.92 -11.06
C GLN A 131 14.12 -16.33 -11.64
N ILE A 132 13.22 -17.19 -12.09
CA ILE A 132 11.84 -16.80 -12.40
C ILE A 132 10.98 -17.28 -11.25
N VAL A 133 10.33 -16.34 -10.57
CA VAL A 133 9.51 -16.63 -9.40
C VAL A 133 8.06 -16.22 -9.63
N HIS A 134 7.17 -16.84 -8.88
CA HIS A 134 5.74 -16.51 -8.83
C HIS A 134 5.46 -15.73 -7.56
N PRO A 135 5.33 -14.38 -7.63
CA PRO A 135 5.04 -13.55 -6.47
C PRO A 135 3.76 -13.97 -5.75
N LEU A 136 3.83 -14.10 -4.42
CA LEU A 136 2.70 -14.49 -3.57
C LEU A 136 2.29 -13.38 -2.60
N GLY A 137 3.21 -12.45 -2.27
CA GLY A 137 2.93 -11.31 -1.42
C GLY A 137 4.17 -10.60 -0.93
N LEU A 138 3.96 -9.43 -0.33
CA LEU A 138 4.98 -8.60 0.30
C LEU A 138 4.79 -8.54 1.81
N VAL A 139 5.88 -8.54 2.54
CA VAL A 139 5.87 -8.39 4.00
C VAL A 139 6.89 -7.32 4.41
N LEU A 140 6.47 -6.41 5.26
CA LEU A 140 7.35 -5.48 5.97
C LEU A 140 7.52 -5.96 7.40
N LYS A 141 8.75 -6.26 7.83
CA LYS A 141 9.09 -6.59 9.21
C LYS A 141 10.27 -5.77 9.69
N ALA A 142 10.07 -5.02 10.77
CA ALA A 142 11.12 -4.18 11.37
C ALA A 142 11.88 -3.32 10.34
N GLY A 143 11.15 -2.61 9.48
CA GLY A 143 11.72 -1.75 8.44
C GLY A 143 12.35 -2.48 7.24
N THR A 144 12.31 -3.81 7.21
CA THR A 144 12.86 -4.61 6.11
C THR A 144 11.73 -5.21 5.27
N TRP A 145 11.79 -4.99 3.94
CA TRP A 145 10.86 -5.55 2.99
C TRP A 145 11.29 -6.94 2.51
N TYR A 146 10.31 -7.83 2.44
CA TYR A 146 10.45 -9.19 1.94
C TYR A 146 9.41 -9.49 0.87
N LEU A 147 9.85 -10.13 -0.21
CA LEU A 147 8.98 -10.79 -1.17
C LEU A 147 8.81 -12.25 -0.73
N VAL A 148 7.57 -12.71 -0.64
CA VAL A 148 7.27 -14.15 -0.61
C VAL A 148 6.87 -14.55 -2.02
N ALA A 149 7.58 -15.54 -2.60
CA ALA A 149 7.31 -16.00 -3.95
C ALA A 149 7.55 -17.51 -4.05
N ALA A 150 6.83 -18.18 -4.94
CA ALA A 150 7.07 -19.58 -5.23
C ALA A 150 8.17 -19.74 -6.27
N LEU A 151 9.11 -20.63 -5.98
CA LEU A 151 10.10 -21.13 -6.92
C LEU A 151 9.95 -22.66 -6.99
N ASP A 152 9.75 -23.21 -8.17
CA ASP A 152 9.48 -24.65 -8.38
C ASP A 152 8.30 -25.15 -7.51
N GLY A 153 7.24 -24.36 -7.41
CA GLY A 153 6.04 -24.65 -6.63
C GLY A 153 6.19 -24.53 -5.11
N LYS A 154 7.37 -24.16 -4.59
CA LYS A 154 7.63 -24.04 -3.15
C LYS A 154 7.77 -22.57 -2.74
N PRO A 155 6.98 -22.07 -1.77
CA PRO A 155 7.13 -20.72 -1.26
C PRO A 155 8.50 -20.50 -0.62
N ARG A 156 9.13 -19.38 -0.95
CA ARG A 156 10.40 -18.90 -0.41
C ARG A 156 10.29 -17.42 -0.05
N THR A 157 11.16 -16.97 0.85
CA THR A 157 11.26 -15.59 1.27
C THR A 157 12.53 -14.96 0.70
N TYR A 158 12.37 -13.81 0.05
CA TYR A 158 13.44 -13.05 -0.58
C TYR A 158 13.50 -11.66 0.07
N ARG A 159 14.65 -11.27 0.58
CA ARG A 159 14.84 -9.89 1.06
C ARG A 159 14.96 -8.97 -0.14
N ILE A 160 14.17 -7.89 -0.19
CA ILE A 160 14.11 -7.00 -1.37
C ILE A 160 15.46 -6.34 -1.64
N SER A 161 16.21 -5.95 -0.60
CA SER A 161 17.54 -5.34 -0.76
C SER A 161 18.57 -6.26 -1.45
N ASN A 162 18.33 -7.56 -1.47
CA ASN A 162 19.20 -8.52 -2.12
C ASN A 162 18.76 -8.83 -3.57
N ILE A 163 17.72 -8.15 -4.07
CA ILE A 163 17.32 -8.23 -5.48
C ILE A 163 18.06 -7.12 -6.23
N HIS A 164 19.07 -7.49 -7.01
CA HIS A 164 19.88 -6.55 -7.80
C HIS A 164 19.16 -6.05 -9.04
N ALA A 165 18.36 -6.92 -9.66
CA ALA A 165 17.54 -6.59 -10.82
C ALA A 165 16.22 -7.34 -10.79
N SER A 166 15.16 -6.71 -11.31
CA SER A 166 13.85 -7.34 -11.46
C SER A 166 13.22 -6.95 -12.79
N ARG A 167 12.50 -7.88 -13.41
CA ARG A 167 11.75 -7.67 -14.65
C ARG A 167 10.43 -8.44 -14.58
N ILE A 168 9.33 -7.71 -14.72
CA ILE A 168 7.98 -8.28 -14.77
C ILE A 168 7.85 -9.01 -16.12
N LEU A 169 7.28 -10.21 -16.08
CA LEU A 169 7.00 -11.02 -17.26
C LEU A 169 5.52 -10.92 -17.62
N GLU A 170 5.19 -11.13 -18.90
CA GLU A 170 3.79 -11.12 -19.37
C GLU A 170 2.98 -12.31 -18.86
N MET A 171 3.65 -13.38 -18.45
CA MET A 171 3.00 -14.58 -17.95
C MET A 171 2.44 -14.39 -16.54
N ARG A 172 1.28 -14.97 -16.29
CA ARG A 172 0.65 -14.95 -14.96
C ARG A 172 1.43 -15.78 -13.96
N ALA A 173 1.54 -15.25 -12.74
CA ALA A 173 2.03 -15.99 -11.60
C ALA A 173 1.02 -17.09 -11.21
N GLN A 174 1.53 -18.24 -10.83
CA GLN A 174 0.74 -19.33 -10.26
C GLN A 174 0.68 -19.10 -8.74
N ARG A 175 -0.51 -18.74 -8.24
CA ARG A 175 -0.78 -18.62 -6.81
C ARG A 175 -1.66 -19.78 -6.37
N PRO A 176 -1.25 -20.62 -5.42
CA PRO A 176 -2.12 -21.65 -4.86
C PRO A 176 -3.36 -21.01 -4.23
N GLU A 177 -4.54 -21.60 -4.44
CA GLU A 177 -5.80 -21.05 -3.94
C GLU A 177 -5.86 -21.01 -2.40
N ASP A 178 -5.19 -21.95 -1.74
CA ASP A 178 -5.11 -22.09 -0.28
C ASP A 178 -3.93 -21.36 0.36
N PHE A 179 -3.17 -20.57 -0.43
CA PHE A 179 -2.02 -19.85 0.09
C PHE A 179 -2.43 -18.62 0.90
N GLU A 180 -2.13 -18.64 2.20
CA GLU A 180 -2.32 -17.54 3.13
C GLU A 180 -0.97 -16.93 3.53
N LEU A 181 -0.72 -15.67 3.10
CA LEU A 181 0.55 -14.97 3.34
C LEU A 181 0.87 -14.84 4.83
N ALA A 182 -0.12 -14.45 5.65
CA ALA A 182 0.08 -14.23 7.08
C ALA A 182 0.45 -15.54 7.81
N ARG A 183 -0.19 -16.65 7.45
CA ARG A 183 0.11 -17.97 8.01
C ARG A 183 1.51 -18.42 7.62
N TYR A 184 1.84 -18.37 6.32
CA TYR A 184 3.19 -18.72 5.85
C TYR A 184 4.27 -17.90 6.55
N TRP A 185 4.04 -16.58 6.71
CA TRP A 185 5.00 -15.69 7.36
C TRP A 185 5.21 -16.06 8.83
N ALA A 186 4.11 -16.27 9.59
CA ALA A 186 4.19 -16.67 10.99
C ALA A 186 4.96 -18.00 11.19
N GLU A 187 4.73 -18.99 10.31
CA GLU A 187 5.46 -20.25 10.32
C GLU A 187 6.94 -20.08 9.94
N SER A 188 7.23 -19.19 8.99
CA SER A 188 8.60 -18.91 8.57
C SER A 188 9.41 -18.20 9.67
N VAL A 189 8.81 -17.27 10.40
CA VAL A 189 9.44 -16.62 11.55
C VAL A 189 9.78 -17.64 12.64
N LYS A 190 8.83 -18.51 13.00
CA LYS A 190 9.07 -19.58 14.01
C LYS A 190 10.23 -20.51 13.61
N ARG A 191 10.29 -20.88 12.32
CA ARG A 191 11.39 -21.73 11.81
C ARG A 191 12.74 -21.01 11.87
N PHE A 192 12.74 -19.71 11.59
CA PHE A 192 13.95 -18.91 11.64
C PHE A 192 14.47 -18.74 13.08
N GLU A 193 13.57 -18.46 14.02
CA GLU A 193 13.89 -18.34 15.45
C GLU A 193 14.40 -19.66 16.07
N HIS A 194 13.93 -20.80 15.57
CA HIS A 194 14.36 -22.12 16.05
C HIS A 194 15.73 -22.55 15.52
N ASN A 195 16.20 -21.92 14.43
CA ASN A 195 17.48 -22.24 13.79
C ASN A 195 18.59 -21.23 14.14
N LEU A 196 18.35 -20.29 15.06
CA LEU A 196 19.32 -19.37 15.66
C LEU A 196 19.87 -19.97 16.96
#